data_550a25045333ed9ca31e14d733bc4619
#
_entry.id   550a25045333ed9ca31e14d733bc4619
#
_cell.length_a   1.000
_cell.length_b   1.000
_cell.length_c   1.000
_cell.angle_alpha   90.00
_cell.angle_beta   90.00
_cell.angle_gamma   90.00
#
_symmetry.space_group_name_H-M   'P 1'
#
loop_
_entity.id
_entity.type
_entity.pdbx_description
1 polymer ?
#
loop_
_entity_poly.entity_id
_entity_poly.type
_entity_poly.pdbx_seq_one_letter_code
_entity_poly.pdbx_strand_id
1 'polypeptide(L)'
;GYVSRGICDTDENQCLTGITERTHIEKTKDGAAFTEDDGKTWVPVALDTTVSMNLFGFTASMLKELESRFSAFLTENLEKNPMKCEYFLPAVVGDLIGEGKAEVKVLKSADRWYGVTYKEDKETVVNAIRSMKEERIYPKNLWK
;
A
#
# COMPACT_ATOMS: atom_id res chain seq x y z
N GLY A 1 -1.30 14.79 10.14
CA GLY A 1 -0.50 14.37 8.98
C GLY A 1 -1.31 13.48 8.05
N TYR A 2 -0.86 13.32 6.84
CA TYR A 2 -1.49 12.49 5.82
C TYR A 2 -0.72 11.19 5.60
N VAL A 3 -1.38 10.23 4.97
CA VAL A 3 -0.79 8.95 4.54
C VAL A 3 -1.10 8.69 3.06
N SER A 4 -0.28 7.86 2.40
CA SER A 4 -0.50 7.35 1.05
C SER A 4 -0.89 5.88 1.14
N ARG A 5 -1.94 5.46 0.41
CA ARG A 5 -2.41 4.05 0.36
C ARG A 5 -3.07 3.74 -0.97
N GLY A 6 -2.81 2.53 -1.47
CA GLY A 6 -3.60 1.96 -2.54
C GLY A 6 -4.97 1.54 -2.04
N ILE A 7 -6.02 2.21 -2.48
CA ILE A 7 -7.41 1.79 -2.23
C ILE A 7 -7.72 0.64 -3.17
N CYS A 8 -8.24 -0.45 -2.61
CA CYS A 8 -8.50 -1.70 -3.31
C CYS A 8 -10.00 -1.90 -3.52
N ASP A 9 -10.38 -2.19 -4.75
CA ASP A 9 -11.69 -2.70 -5.11
C ASP A 9 -11.62 -4.22 -5.26
N THR A 10 -12.60 -4.94 -4.73
CA THR A 10 -12.63 -6.41 -4.75
C THR A 10 -13.98 -6.91 -5.21
N ASP A 11 -13.98 -8.06 -5.87
CA ASP A 11 -15.20 -8.81 -6.17
C ASP A 11 -15.73 -9.60 -4.96
N GLU A 12 -16.83 -10.33 -5.16
CA GLU A 12 -17.45 -11.19 -4.15
C GLU A 12 -16.54 -12.34 -3.68
N ASN A 13 -15.57 -12.73 -4.50
CA ASN A 13 -14.60 -13.76 -4.20
C ASN A 13 -13.34 -13.20 -3.51
N GLN A 14 -13.32 -11.88 -3.16
CA GLN A 14 -12.16 -11.17 -2.63
C GLN A 14 -10.96 -11.17 -3.61
N CYS A 15 -11.20 -11.26 -4.90
CA CYS A 15 -10.18 -11.00 -5.90
C CYS A 15 -10.14 -9.49 -6.20
N LEU A 16 -8.92 -8.96 -6.33
CA LEU A 16 -8.68 -7.56 -6.61
C LEU A 16 -9.19 -7.23 -8.01
N THR A 17 -10.09 -6.29 -8.15
CA THR A 17 -10.61 -5.80 -9.45
C THR A 17 -10.01 -4.46 -9.82
N GLY A 18 -9.51 -3.72 -8.84
CA GLY A 18 -8.83 -2.45 -9.03
C GLY A 18 -8.00 -2.06 -7.82
N ILE A 19 -6.95 -1.28 -8.07
CA ILE A 19 -6.16 -0.66 -7.02
C ILE A 19 -5.74 0.74 -7.47
N THR A 20 -6.09 1.73 -6.66
CA THR A 20 -5.80 3.13 -6.97
C THR A 20 -4.99 3.75 -5.85
N GLU A 21 -3.77 4.20 -6.16
CA GLU A 21 -2.93 4.90 -5.20
C GLU A 21 -3.51 6.28 -4.90
N ARG A 22 -3.79 6.53 -3.62
CA ARG A 22 -4.19 7.84 -3.11
C ARG A 22 -3.05 8.38 -2.28
N THR A 23 -2.36 9.37 -2.80
CA THR A 23 -1.11 9.90 -2.21
C THR A 23 -1.36 10.84 -1.04
N HIS A 24 -2.58 11.30 -0.84
CA HIS A 24 -2.93 12.21 0.24
C HIS A 24 -4.27 11.85 0.88
N ILE A 25 -4.22 11.04 1.92
CA ILE A 25 -5.37 10.65 2.73
C ILE A 25 -5.19 11.23 4.13
N GLU A 26 -6.18 11.95 4.64
CA GLU A 26 -6.18 12.48 6.01
C GLU A 26 -7.32 11.89 6.84
N LYS A 27 -7.07 11.84 8.15
CA LYS A 27 -8.11 11.54 9.12
C LYS A 27 -9.02 12.76 9.26
N THR A 28 -10.31 12.52 9.13
CA THR A 28 -11.35 13.52 9.37
C THR A 28 -12.04 13.27 10.71
N LYS A 29 -12.97 14.15 11.08
CA LYS A 29 -13.76 14.00 12.31
C LYS A 29 -14.62 12.74 12.29
N ASP A 30 -15.13 12.37 11.11
CA ASP A 30 -16.09 11.27 10.90
C ASP A 30 -15.49 10.08 10.16
N GLY A 31 -14.15 10.03 9.96
CA GLY A 31 -13.51 8.94 9.24
C GLY A 31 -12.19 9.33 8.59
N ALA A 32 -12.12 9.17 7.28
CA ALA A 32 -11.00 9.58 6.45
C ALA A 32 -11.49 10.20 5.13
N ALA A 33 -10.65 11.01 4.49
CA ALA A 33 -10.90 11.53 3.15
C ALA A 33 -9.58 11.69 2.40
N PHE A 34 -9.62 11.61 1.07
CA PHE A 34 -8.46 11.90 0.23
C PHE A 34 -8.69 13.13 -0.66
N THR A 35 -7.60 13.72 -1.10
CA THR A 35 -7.58 14.80 -2.09
C THR A 35 -6.59 14.47 -3.22
N GLU A 36 -6.89 14.95 -4.42
CA GLU A 36 -6.01 14.86 -5.61
C GLU A 36 -5.63 16.24 -6.15
N ASP A 37 -6.11 17.30 -5.51
CA ASP A 37 -5.97 18.70 -5.96
C ASP A 37 -5.47 19.63 -4.84
N ASP A 38 -4.53 19.13 -4.04
CA ASP A 38 -3.90 19.86 -2.93
C ASP A 38 -4.90 20.42 -1.90
N GLY A 39 -5.95 19.64 -1.60
CA GLY A 39 -6.90 19.95 -0.55
C GLY A 39 -8.06 20.85 -0.95
N LYS A 40 -8.24 21.12 -2.23
CA LYS A 40 -9.39 21.92 -2.72
C LYS A 40 -10.67 21.08 -2.68
N THR A 41 -10.57 19.81 -3.05
CA THR A 41 -11.68 18.85 -3.02
C THR A 41 -11.32 17.66 -2.15
N TRP A 42 -12.23 17.25 -1.29
CA TRP A 42 -12.06 16.09 -0.41
C TRP A 42 -13.13 15.04 -0.70
N VAL A 43 -12.69 13.82 -0.94
CA VAL A 43 -13.56 12.67 -1.19
C VAL A 43 -13.53 11.76 0.03
N PRO A 44 -14.68 11.47 0.66
CA PRO A 44 -14.75 10.60 1.82
C PRO A 44 -14.27 9.17 1.50
N VAL A 45 -13.58 8.55 2.46
CA VAL A 45 -13.20 7.13 2.43
C VAL A 45 -13.90 6.43 3.59
N ALA A 46 -14.63 5.36 3.30
CA ALA A 46 -15.30 4.57 4.32
C ALA A 46 -14.26 3.91 5.25
N LEU A 47 -14.60 3.77 6.54
CA LEU A 47 -13.68 3.22 7.55
C LEU A 47 -13.32 1.75 7.32
N ASP A 48 -14.18 1.01 6.62
CA ASP A 48 -14.00 -0.40 6.26
C ASP A 48 -13.40 -0.59 4.85
N THR A 49 -13.00 0.51 4.19
CA THR A 49 -12.36 0.45 2.87
C THR A 49 -11.09 -0.40 2.95
N THR A 50 -11.00 -1.37 2.05
CA THR A 50 -9.81 -2.20 1.92
C THR A 50 -8.67 -1.39 1.32
N VAL A 51 -7.53 -1.37 2.00
CA VAL A 51 -6.33 -0.66 1.53
C VAL A 51 -5.13 -1.61 1.45
N SER A 52 -4.28 -1.40 0.47
CA SER A 52 -3.02 -2.13 0.35
C SER A 52 -2.04 -1.70 1.44
N MET A 53 -1.41 -2.70 2.07
CA MET A 53 -0.31 -2.48 2.99
C MET A 53 1.05 -2.76 2.32
N ASN A 54 1.08 -2.81 0.99
CA ASN A 54 2.27 -3.12 0.19
C ASN A 54 2.95 -4.44 0.57
N LEU A 55 2.15 -5.41 1.03
CA LEU A 55 2.60 -6.78 1.29
C LEU A 55 2.01 -7.70 0.22
N PHE A 56 2.84 -8.04 -0.76
CA PHE A 56 2.45 -8.87 -1.88
C PHE A 56 3.23 -10.18 -1.92
N GLY A 57 2.55 -11.27 -2.27
CA GLY A 57 3.17 -12.52 -2.67
C GLY A 57 3.00 -12.70 -4.18
N PHE A 58 4.10 -12.85 -4.90
CA PHE A 58 4.09 -12.98 -6.35
C PHE A 58 4.73 -14.29 -6.80
N THR A 59 4.28 -14.78 -7.94
CA THR A 59 5.00 -15.78 -8.71
C THR A 59 6.20 -15.16 -9.43
N ALA A 60 7.20 -15.97 -9.80
CA ALA A 60 8.42 -15.46 -10.47
C ALA A 60 8.13 -14.73 -11.81
N SER A 61 6.99 -14.98 -12.44
CA SER A 61 6.56 -14.27 -13.66
C SER A 61 6.42 -12.77 -13.45
N MET A 62 6.09 -12.30 -12.23
CA MET A 62 5.98 -10.88 -11.93
C MET A 62 7.29 -10.12 -12.16
N LEU A 63 8.44 -10.73 -11.89
CA LEU A 63 9.74 -10.10 -12.13
C LEU A 63 9.95 -9.78 -13.62
N LYS A 64 9.51 -10.66 -14.52
CA LYS A 64 9.58 -10.44 -15.97
C LYS A 64 8.66 -9.31 -16.43
N GLU A 65 7.46 -9.22 -15.85
CA GLU A 65 6.53 -8.13 -16.14
C GLU A 65 7.10 -6.78 -15.67
N LEU A 66 7.66 -6.73 -14.47
CA LEU A 66 8.31 -5.52 -13.96
C LEU A 66 9.47 -5.07 -14.85
N GLU A 67 10.37 -6.00 -15.22
CA GLU A 67 11.53 -5.72 -16.08
C GLU A 67 11.08 -5.20 -17.45
N SER A 68 10.13 -5.85 -18.10
CA SER A 68 9.68 -5.50 -19.46
C SER A 68 9.00 -4.13 -19.52
N ARG A 69 8.35 -3.66 -18.45
CA ARG A 69 7.62 -2.39 -18.39
C ARG A 69 8.47 -1.24 -17.90
N PHE A 70 9.55 -1.53 -17.18
CA PHE A 70 10.33 -0.50 -16.48
C PHE A 70 10.97 0.52 -17.43
N SER A 71 11.48 0.09 -18.56
CA SER A 71 12.11 0.99 -19.56
C SER A 71 11.09 1.98 -20.14
N ALA A 72 9.90 1.51 -20.51
CA ALA A 72 8.82 2.37 -21.00
C ALA A 72 8.39 3.39 -19.93
N PHE A 73 8.21 2.92 -18.68
CA PHE A 73 7.90 3.79 -17.56
C PHE A 73 8.91 4.92 -17.38
N LEU A 74 10.21 4.62 -17.44
CA LEU A 74 11.26 5.64 -17.33
C LEU A 74 11.18 6.66 -18.48
N THR A 75 11.01 6.20 -19.71
CA THR A 75 10.89 7.07 -20.89
C THR A 75 9.74 8.06 -20.75
N GLU A 76 8.60 7.61 -20.22
CA GLU A 76 7.40 8.43 -20.12
C GLU A 76 7.42 9.40 -18.92
N ASN A 77 8.07 9.03 -17.82
CA ASN A 77 7.89 9.71 -16.54
C ASN A 77 9.14 10.42 -16.03
N LEU A 78 10.35 9.98 -16.40
CA LEU A 78 11.58 10.51 -15.82
C LEU A 78 11.78 11.99 -16.16
N GLU A 79 11.48 12.42 -17.41
CA GLU A 79 11.59 13.83 -17.82
C GLU A 79 10.55 14.72 -17.14
N LYS A 80 9.36 14.17 -16.87
CA LYS A 80 8.26 14.92 -16.26
C LYS A 80 8.51 15.22 -14.79
N ASN A 81 9.13 14.29 -14.07
CA ASN A 81 9.36 14.43 -12.64
C ASN A 81 10.63 13.67 -12.17
N PRO A 82 11.82 14.12 -12.55
CA PRO A 82 13.06 13.38 -12.31
C PRO A 82 13.37 13.15 -10.83
N MET A 83 12.88 14.02 -9.93
CA MET A 83 13.17 13.93 -8.51
C MET A 83 12.16 13.08 -7.70
N LYS A 84 10.98 12.81 -8.27
CA LYS A 84 9.90 12.09 -7.57
C LYS A 84 9.23 11.03 -8.45
N CYS A 85 9.94 10.57 -9.50
CA CYS A 85 9.46 9.53 -10.37
C CYS A 85 9.52 8.19 -9.63
N GLU A 86 8.38 7.64 -9.26
CA GLU A 86 8.26 6.37 -8.53
C GLU A 86 7.52 5.33 -9.37
N TYR A 87 8.11 4.14 -9.52
CA TYR A 87 7.49 3.01 -10.17
C TYR A 87 6.64 2.23 -9.16
N PHE A 88 5.40 2.63 -9.01
CA PHE A 88 4.50 2.06 -8.01
C PHE A 88 4.14 0.61 -8.32
N LEU A 89 4.53 -0.30 -7.44
CA LEU A 89 4.17 -1.71 -7.55
C LEU A 89 2.65 -1.94 -7.64
N PRO A 90 1.81 -1.26 -6.84
CA PRO A 90 0.36 -1.37 -6.97
C PRO A 90 -0.18 -0.99 -8.35
N ALA A 91 0.41 0.00 -9.03
CA ALA A 91 -0.01 0.39 -10.36
C ALA A 91 0.25 -0.72 -11.38
N VAL A 92 1.43 -1.35 -11.33
CA VAL A 92 1.76 -2.49 -12.20
C VAL A 92 0.81 -3.66 -11.97
N VAL A 93 0.44 -3.92 -10.73
CA VAL A 93 -0.57 -4.95 -10.39
C VAL A 93 -1.92 -4.61 -11.01
N GLY A 94 -2.35 -3.36 -10.89
CA GLY A 94 -3.60 -2.88 -11.50
C GLY A 94 -3.62 -3.03 -13.01
N ASP A 95 -2.53 -2.67 -13.69
CA ASP A 95 -2.37 -2.83 -15.14
C ASP A 95 -2.47 -4.30 -15.55
N LEU A 96 -1.79 -5.19 -14.85
CA LEU A 96 -1.81 -6.63 -15.13
C LEU A 96 -3.19 -7.25 -14.95
N ILE A 97 -3.95 -6.79 -13.96
CA ILE A 97 -5.35 -7.19 -13.76
C ILE A 97 -6.20 -6.69 -14.93
N GLY A 98 -6.07 -5.42 -15.30
CA GLY A 98 -6.80 -4.82 -16.43
C GLY A 98 -6.51 -5.49 -17.76
N GLU A 99 -5.29 -5.99 -17.97
CA GLU A 99 -4.86 -6.75 -19.14
C GLU A 99 -5.28 -8.24 -19.10
N GLY A 100 -5.89 -8.72 -18.01
CA GLY A 100 -6.24 -10.12 -17.81
C GLY A 100 -5.02 -11.05 -17.65
N LYS A 101 -3.86 -10.51 -17.26
CA LYS A 101 -2.59 -11.26 -17.08
C LYS A 101 -2.34 -11.69 -15.64
N ALA A 102 -3.06 -11.12 -14.68
CA ALA A 102 -2.93 -11.46 -13.28
C ALA A 102 -4.29 -11.56 -12.59
N GLU A 103 -4.37 -12.49 -11.65
CA GLU A 103 -5.42 -12.56 -10.64
C GLU A 103 -4.77 -12.39 -9.27
N VAL A 104 -5.34 -11.53 -8.44
CA VAL A 104 -4.77 -11.22 -7.12
C VAL A 104 -5.83 -11.45 -6.04
N LYS A 105 -5.57 -12.40 -5.15
CA LYS A 105 -6.40 -12.65 -3.97
C LYS A 105 -6.06 -11.65 -2.88
N VAL A 106 -7.09 -10.94 -2.39
CA VAL A 106 -6.93 -10.02 -1.26
C VAL A 106 -7.07 -10.79 0.05
N LEU A 107 -6.03 -10.74 0.88
CA LEU A 107 -6.04 -11.33 2.21
C LEU A 107 -6.16 -10.22 3.24
N LYS A 108 -7.22 -10.28 4.05
CA LYS A 108 -7.42 -9.30 5.14
C LYS A 108 -6.54 -9.68 6.33
N SER A 109 -5.79 -8.71 6.85
CA SER A 109 -5.06 -8.84 8.11
C SER A 109 -5.79 -8.06 9.21
N ALA A 110 -5.83 -8.63 10.41
CA ALA A 110 -6.26 -7.95 11.63
C ALA A 110 -5.10 -7.24 12.34
N ASP A 111 -3.89 -7.34 11.80
CA ASP A 111 -2.69 -6.76 12.40
C ASP A 111 -2.71 -5.23 12.31
N ARG A 112 -2.14 -4.61 13.32
CA ARG A 112 -1.91 -3.17 13.32
C ARG A 112 -0.58 -2.87 12.63
N TRP A 113 -0.61 -1.96 11.66
CA TRP A 113 0.59 -1.49 10.99
C TRP A 113 1.38 -0.50 11.87
N TYR A 114 2.71 -0.63 11.85
CA TYR A 114 3.64 0.28 12.51
C TYR A 114 4.72 0.71 11.53
N GLY A 115 4.85 2.02 11.30
CA GLY A 115 5.92 2.59 10.47
C GLY A 115 7.17 2.86 11.30
N VAL A 116 8.34 2.73 10.65
CA VAL A 116 9.66 3.09 11.21
C VAL A 116 10.41 4.06 10.31
N THR A 117 9.68 4.83 9.51
CA THR A 117 10.25 5.73 8.51
C THR A 117 10.97 6.92 9.15
N TYR A 118 10.44 7.40 10.27
CA TYR A 118 10.98 8.54 10.98
C TYR A 118 11.53 8.15 12.35
N LYS A 119 12.50 8.92 12.84
CA LYS A 119 13.15 8.66 14.14
C LYS A 119 12.16 8.71 15.31
N GLU A 120 11.15 9.54 15.20
CA GLU A 120 10.08 9.73 16.18
C GLU A 120 9.20 8.49 16.34
N ASP A 121 9.08 7.68 15.30
CA ASP A 121 8.27 6.44 15.32
C ASP A 121 8.91 5.33 16.17
N LYS A 122 10.23 5.41 16.39
CA LYS A 122 11.02 4.33 17.00
C LYS A 122 10.49 3.92 18.38
N GLU A 123 10.20 4.89 19.23
CA GLU A 123 9.74 4.60 20.58
C GLU A 123 8.38 3.89 20.59
N THR A 124 7.45 4.36 19.74
CA THR A 124 6.13 3.76 19.58
C THR A 124 6.23 2.31 19.12
N VAL A 125 7.08 2.05 18.12
CA VAL A 125 7.28 0.69 17.57
C VAL A 125 7.95 -0.22 18.60
N VAL A 126 8.98 0.24 19.29
CA VAL A 126 9.67 -0.55 20.34
C VAL A 126 8.69 -0.95 21.44
N ASN A 127 7.84 -0.03 21.90
CA ASN A 127 6.85 -0.30 22.93
C ASN A 127 5.78 -1.29 22.43
N ALA A 128 5.29 -1.13 21.19
CA ALA A 128 4.33 -2.06 20.60
C ALA A 128 4.90 -3.47 20.47
N ILE A 129 6.12 -3.64 19.98
CA ILE A 129 6.77 -4.96 19.89
C ILE A 129 7.01 -5.56 21.27
N ARG A 130 7.33 -4.74 22.28
CA ARG A 130 7.47 -5.22 23.68
C ARG A 130 6.14 -5.79 24.19
N SER A 131 5.03 -5.05 24.04
CA SER A 131 3.70 -5.55 24.41
C SER A 131 3.36 -6.85 23.70
N MET A 132 3.59 -6.94 22.40
CA MET A 132 3.33 -8.16 21.61
C MET A 132 4.15 -9.36 22.11
N LYS A 133 5.36 -9.15 22.62
CA LYS A 133 6.17 -10.21 23.25
C LYS A 133 5.63 -10.62 24.61
N GLU A 134 5.16 -9.67 25.42
CA GLU A 134 4.53 -9.92 26.71
C GLU A 134 3.22 -10.69 26.55
N GLU A 135 2.43 -10.34 25.54
CA GLU A 135 1.19 -11.01 25.15
C GLU A 135 1.41 -12.35 24.40
N ARG A 136 2.67 -12.74 24.17
CA ARG A 136 3.10 -13.96 23.46
C ARG A 136 2.63 -14.03 22.00
N ILE A 137 2.30 -12.92 21.37
CA ILE A 137 2.04 -12.81 19.93
C ILE A 137 3.35 -13.05 19.17
N TYR A 138 4.47 -12.50 19.68
CA TYR A 138 5.81 -12.79 19.19
C TYR A 138 6.65 -13.56 20.23
N PRO A 139 7.56 -14.43 19.78
CA PRO A 139 8.49 -15.08 20.70
C PRO A 139 9.43 -14.07 21.34
N LYS A 140 9.85 -14.35 22.58
CA LYS A 140 10.75 -13.47 23.34
C LYS A 140 12.06 -13.22 22.59
N ASN A 141 12.58 -14.24 21.90
CA ASN A 141 13.73 -14.18 21.01
C ASN A 141 13.31 -14.60 19.61
N LEU A 142 13.49 -13.76 18.61
CA LEU A 142 13.14 -14.03 17.21
C LEU A 142 14.10 -15.06 16.58
N TRP A 143 15.35 -15.02 17.00
CA TRP A 143 16.42 -15.89 16.50
C TRP A 143 16.90 -16.76 17.68
N LYS A 144 17.02 -18.05 17.42
CA LYS A 144 17.64 -19.01 18.34
C LYS A 144 19.12 -19.14 18.04
#